data_9ba483e5f131e48eb39ff755204cfc2a
#
_entry.id   9ba483e5f131e48eb39ff755204cfc2a
#
_cell.length_a   1.000
_cell.length_b   1.000
_cell.length_c   1.000
_cell.angle_alpha   90.00
_cell.angle_beta   90.00
_cell.angle_gamma   90.00
#
_symmetry.space_group_name_H-M   'P 1'
#
loop_
_entity.id
_entity.type
_entity.pdbx_description
1 polymer ?
#
loop_
_entity_poly.entity_id
_entity_poly.type
_entity_poly.pdbx_seq_one_letter_code
_entity_poly.pdbx_strand_id
1 'polypeptide(L)' 'MIQKFEFCNTDFEGAYLIKPFCATDVRGAFIKDYSKEVFEANGLEHNLAEVFYTVSHKGVIRALHFQRVHEQAKLVRCIK' A
#
# COMPACT_ATOMS: atom_id res chain seq x y z
N MET A 1 16.67 4.55 14.98
CA MET A 1 16.62 4.10 13.58
C MET A 1 15.50 4.83 12.85
N ILE A 2 15.79 5.36 11.69
CA ILE A 2 14.78 6.01 10.84
C ILE A 2 14.12 4.94 9.99
N GLN A 3 12.80 4.83 10.07
CA GLN A 3 12.02 3.91 9.25
C GLN A 3 11.63 4.62 7.96
N LYS A 4 12.42 4.41 6.93
CA LYS A 4 12.32 5.13 5.68
C LYS A 4 11.38 4.45 4.68
N PHE A 5 10.45 5.23 4.15
CA PHE A 5 9.58 4.84 3.05
C PHE A 5 9.93 5.70 1.84
N GLU A 6 9.72 5.18 0.64
CA GLU A 6 9.81 5.95 -0.59
C GLU A 6 8.47 5.94 -1.31
N PHE A 7 8.04 7.11 -1.76
CA PHE A 7 6.79 7.28 -2.49
C PHE A 7 7.15 7.74 -3.90
N CYS A 8 7.02 6.83 -4.85
CA CYS A 8 7.39 7.09 -6.24
C CYS A 8 6.15 7.50 -7.02
N ASN A 9 6.23 8.61 -7.73
CA ASN A 9 5.17 9.06 -8.61
C ASN A 9 4.94 8.05 -9.73
N THR A 10 3.70 7.97 -10.20
CA THR A 10 3.33 7.20 -11.38
C THR A 10 2.82 8.16 -12.44
N ASP A 11 2.38 7.62 -13.58
CA ASP A 11 1.79 8.43 -14.65
C ASP A 11 0.43 9.01 -14.26
N PHE A 12 -0.14 8.57 -13.16
CA PHE A 12 -1.44 9.02 -12.68
C PHE A 12 -1.26 9.87 -11.43
N GLU A 13 -1.82 11.08 -11.44
CA GLU A 13 -1.82 11.95 -10.28
C GLU A 13 -2.55 11.29 -9.11
N GLY A 14 -1.93 11.31 -7.93
CA GLY A 14 -2.50 10.72 -6.73
C GLY A 14 -2.27 9.22 -6.58
N ALA A 15 -1.65 8.57 -7.57
CA ALA A 15 -1.28 7.17 -7.50
C ALA A 15 0.22 7.03 -7.33
N TYR A 16 0.65 6.28 -6.32
CA TYR A 16 2.05 6.13 -5.97
C TYR A 16 2.44 4.67 -5.88
N LEU A 17 3.68 4.39 -6.28
CA LEU A 17 4.32 3.13 -5.95
C LEU A 17 5.09 3.36 -4.65
N ILE A 18 4.77 2.58 -3.63
CA ILE A 18 5.36 2.75 -2.31
C ILE A 18 6.41 1.67 -2.08
N LYS A 19 7.62 2.11 -1.78
CA LYS A 19 8.68 1.22 -1.31
C LYS A 19 8.66 1.24 0.21
N PRO A 20 8.27 0.14 0.84
CA PRO A 20 8.09 0.10 2.29
C PRO A 20 9.43 0.12 3.03
N PHE A 21 9.37 0.41 4.31
CA PHE A 21 10.51 0.19 5.18
C PHE A 21 10.79 -1.31 5.26
N CYS A 22 12.05 -1.67 5.05
CA CYS A 22 12.50 -3.05 5.14
C CYS A 22 13.79 -3.12 5.94
N ALA A 23 13.84 -4.03 6.90
CA ALA A 23 15.04 -4.34 7.65
C ALA A 23 15.27 -5.84 7.62
N THR A 24 16.50 -6.25 7.37
CA THR A 24 16.87 -7.66 7.30
C THR A 24 17.92 -8.01 8.35
N ASP A 25 17.83 -9.22 8.85
CA ASP A 25 18.84 -9.79 9.75
C ASP A 25 18.87 -11.31 9.54
N VAL A 26 19.55 -12.04 10.44
CA VAL A 26 19.68 -13.50 10.32
C VAL A 26 18.33 -14.24 10.40
N ARG A 27 17.30 -13.61 10.91
CA ARG A 27 15.95 -14.19 11.01
C ARG A 27 15.15 -14.03 9.73
N GLY A 28 15.56 -13.13 8.82
CA GLY A 28 14.83 -12.80 7.60
C GLY A 28 14.60 -11.31 7.45
N ALA A 29 13.41 -10.94 7.00
CA ALA A 29 13.06 -9.55 6.74
C ALA A 29 11.87 -9.09 7.57
N PHE A 30 11.97 -7.86 8.07
CA PHE A 30 10.85 -7.12 8.65
C PHE A 30 10.42 -6.06 7.65
N ILE A 31 9.17 -6.07 7.25
CA ILE A 31 8.65 -5.14 6.26
C ILE A 31 7.46 -4.41 6.86
N LYS A 32 7.53 -3.08 6.85
CA LYS A 32 6.44 -2.22 7.28
C LYS A 32 5.97 -1.42 6.08
N ASP A 33 4.77 -1.67 5.63
CA ASP A 33 4.22 -1.06 4.43
C ASP A 33 3.18 0.03 4.72
N TYR A 34 2.86 0.25 5.98
CA TYR A 34 1.97 1.33 6.38
C TYR A 34 2.42 1.92 7.73
N SER A 35 2.43 3.23 7.79
CA SER A 35 2.57 4.00 9.02
C SER A 35 1.69 5.22 8.90
N LYS A 36 0.79 5.42 9.86
CA LYS A 36 -0.11 6.56 9.86
C LYS A 36 0.66 7.88 9.77
N GLU A 37 1.70 8.02 10.57
CA GLU A 37 2.51 9.25 10.61
C GLU A 37 3.21 9.52 9.28
N VAL A 38 3.78 8.48 8.67
CA VAL A 38 4.50 8.62 7.40
C VAL A 38 3.54 8.96 6.27
N PHE A 39 2.39 8.30 6.20
CA PHE A 39 1.39 8.56 5.17
C PHE A 39 0.81 9.96 5.32
N GLU A 40 0.48 10.37 6.55
CA GLU A 40 -0.01 11.73 6.81
C GLU A 40 1.01 12.79 6.39
N ALA A 41 2.29 12.59 6.74
CA ALA A 41 3.35 13.52 6.39
C ALA A 41 3.56 13.66 4.88
N ASN A 42 3.18 12.65 4.10
CA ASN A 42 3.28 12.66 2.64
C ASN A 42 1.96 13.03 1.95
N GLY A 43 0.97 13.50 2.69
CA GLY A 43 -0.29 13.95 2.13
C GLY A 43 -1.19 12.84 1.63
N LEU A 44 -0.95 11.60 2.06
CA LEU A 44 -1.77 10.46 1.66
C LEU A 44 -2.86 10.18 2.68
N GLU A 45 -3.88 9.45 2.23
CA GLU A 45 -4.89 8.95 3.16
C GLU A 45 -4.22 8.09 4.23
N HIS A 46 -4.52 8.37 5.47
CA HIS A 46 -3.82 7.75 6.60
C HIS A 46 -4.76 7.12 7.64
N ASN A 47 -6.06 7.09 7.36
CA ASN A 47 -7.04 6.43 8.22
C ASN A 47 -7.55 5.17 7.54
N LEU A 48 -7.07 4.00 7.97
CA LEU A 48 -7.52 2.73 7.42
C LEU A 48 -8.87 2.37 8.01
N ALA A 49 -9.89 2.30 7.16
CA ALA A 49 -11.23 1.89 7.56
C ALA A 49 -11.39 0.38 7.53
N GLU A 50 -10.82 -0.28 6.53
CA GLU A 50 -10.89 -1.73 6.37
C GLU A 50 -9.57 -2.28 5.88
N VAL A 51 -9.24 -3.48 6.33
CA VAL A 51 -8.10 -4.25 5.81
C VAL A 51 -8.59 -5.66 5.53
N PHE A 52 -8.35 -6.16 4.33
CA PHE A 52 -8.74 -7.51 3.96
C PHE A 52 -7.79 -8.11 2.94
N TYR A 53 -7.86 -9.41 2.77
CA TYR A 53 -7.07 -10.15 1.80
C TYR A 53 -8.01 -10.88 0.84
N THR A 54 -7.57 -11.00 -0.41
CA THR A 54 -8.24 -11.88 -1.36
C THR A 54 -7.28 -12.98 -1.78
N VAL A 55 -7.83 -14.17 -1.95
CA VAL A 55 -7.11 -15.32 -2.48
C VAL A 55 -7.89 -15.80 -3.68
N SER A 56 -7.22 -15.89 -4.83
CA SER A 56 -7.88 -16.27 -6.08
C SER A 56 -7.23 -17.52 -6.66
N HIS A 57 -8.06 -18.34 -7.30
CA HIS A 57 -7.55 -19.48 -8.06
C HIS A 57 -6.78 -18.98 -9.27
N LYS A 58 -5.87 -19.82 -9.75
CA LYS A 58 -5.09 -19.51 -10.95
C LYS A 58 -6.01 -19.16 -12.12
N GLY A 59 -5.68 -18.11 -12.84
CA GLY A 59 -6.41 -17.66 -14.01
C GLY A 59 -7.58 -16.73 -13.72
N VAL A 60 -7.88 -16.46 -12.43
CA VAL A 60 -8.95 -15.52 -12.08
C VAL A 60 -8.48 -14.09 -12.27
N ILE A 61 -9.34 -13.30 -12.90
CA ILE A 61 -9.14 -11.86 -13.06
C ILE A 61 -10.28 -11.16 -12.32
N ARG A 62 -9.92 -10.23 -11.44
CA ARG A 62 -10.87 -9.37 -10.73
C ARG A 62 -10.57 -7.94 -11.14
N ALA A 63 -11.47 -7.33 -11.89
CA ALA A 63 -11.31 -5.97 -12.41
C ALA A 63 -12.63 -5.52 -13.05
N LEU A 64 -12.78 -4.30 -13.44
CA LEU A 64 -12.15 -3.10 -12.91
C LEU A 64 -13.10 -2.50 -11.88
N HIS A 65 -12.59 -2.04 -10.74
CA HIS A 65 -13.44 -1.57 -9.65
C HIS A 65 -13.16 -0.10 -9.36
N PHE A 66 -14.22 0.69 -9.18
CA PHE A 66 -14.10 2.09 -8.80
C PHE A 66 -15.35 2.56 -8.06
N GLN A 67 -15.22 3.65 -7.31
CA GLN A 67 -16.32 4.31 -6.62
C GLN A 67 -16.53 5.69 -7.24
N ARG A 68 -17.80 6.09 -7.39
CA ARG A 68 -18.13 7.35 -8.03
C ARG A 68 -18.52 8.45 -7.04
N VAL A 69 -19.45 8.18 -6.14
CA VAL A 69 -19.99 9.20 -5.23
C VAL A 69 -19.12 9.31 -3.98
N HIS A 70 -18.71 8.18 -3.43
CA HIS A 70 -17.85 8.13 -2.25
C HIS A 70 -16.53 7.49 -2.66
N GLU A 71 -15.60 8.33 -3.08
CA GLU A 71 -14.29 7.87 -3.51
C GLU A 71 -13.51 7.25 -2.35
N GLN A 72 -12.71 6.25 -2.65
CA GLN A 72 -11.88 5.55 -1.67
C GLN A 72 -10.42 5.60 -2.08
N ALA A 73 -9.56 5.83 -1.12
CA ALA A 73 -8.14 5.53 -1.29
C ALA A 73 -7.93 4.04 -1.05
N LYS A 74 -7.03 3.43 -1.81
CA LYS A 74 -6.72 2.01 -1.71
C LYS A 74 -5.22 1.82 -1.61
N LEU A 75 -4.80 1.09 -0.57
CA LEU A 75 -3.43 0.64 -0.42
C LEU A 75 -3.42 -0.85 -0.77
N VAL A 76 -2.74 -1.20 -1.85
CA VAL A 76 -2.73 -2.57 -2.38
C VAL A 76 -1.34 -3.15 -2.25
N ARG A 77 -1.28 -4.39 -1.79
CA ARG A 77 -0.03 -5.13 -1.65
C ARG A 77 -0.22 -6.55 -2.15
N CYS A 78 0.70 -7.00 -3.00
CA CYS A 78 0.76 -8.40 -3.40
C CYS A 78 1.68 -9.12 -2.43
N ILE A 79 1.17 -10.13 -1.74
CA ILE A 79 1.94 -10.84 -0.71
C ILE A 79 2.42 -12.22 -1.15
N LYS A 80 2.01 -12.66 -2.35
CA LYS A 80 2.47 -13.94 -2.86
C LYS A 80 2.35 -14.02 -4.39
#